data_04691f86e7906415159d5a198abcd7a7
#
_entry.id   04691f86e7906415159d5a198abcd7a7
#
_cell.length_a   1.000
_cell.length_b   1.000
_cell.length_c   1.000
_cell.angle_alpha   90.00
_cell.angle_beta   90.00
_cell.angle_gamma   90.00
#
_symmetry.space_group_name_H-M   'P 1'
#
loop_
_entity.id
_entity.type
_entity.pdbx_description
1 polymer ?
#
loop_
_entity_poly.entity_id
_entity_poly.type
_entity_poly.pdbx_seq_one_letter_code
_entity_poly.pdbx_strand_id
1 'polypeptide(L)'
;MLLARRLLSVILLLTVGAAAACGHPQPKAPPPPEQAAPPAAPEPVAKPPDPYAAIDAAGQAITADFLRAQITTISSDELEGRGPTTTGDVATRAYLADQLKAMGYAPGDGASYEQPVELVGVKAAMPAKWTFHRGAKSIAMSWWDQYIAGSGVQTERGSIKNAEVVFVGYGIQAPEFGWDDFKGKDLKGKVLLMLNNDPDWDPSLFAGPTRLYYGRWTYKYESAARQGAAGAIIIHTTPSAGYPFQVVQTSWSGEQFGLPAAGEPRVQVRGWLTDDAAAKLVAIAGKDLSQLVESAHHKEFTPVPLGITTSFDFTNKINRGKSANVWGLLRGSDPTLSQELVVYSAHHDHLGIGKPDASGDKIYNGALDNASGCAQVLSIAKAFKALSPPPRRSILILFVAGEEQGLLGSLYYATHPSVPAGKIAADINFDGGDIWGKTRDITYVGKGKTTLDAPLEELAKRQGRIVKPDQFPDRGAFYRSDQFSFARVGVPGLYLHTGTDFVDRPAGWGREQIEAFEKTSYHQPSDQIRPDWNFDGMVDDVRLGFGVGVLVANANQLPGWTPGDEFEAARKKSLGQ
;
A
#
# COMPACT_ATOMS: atom_id res chain seq x y z
N MET A 1 -49.07 7.89 47.68
CA MET A 1 -49.08 8.95 48.69
C MET A 1 -48.89 10.26 47.94
N LEU A 2 -50.01 10.98 47.66
CA LEU A 2 -50.56 12.12 48.40
C LEU A 2 -49.55 13.28 48.48
N LEU A 3 -49.79 14.54 48.14
CA LEU A 3 -50.94 15.49 47.99
C LEU A 3 -50.36 16.72 47.28
N ALA A 4 -50.89 17.34 46.31
CA ALA A 4 -52.06 18.20 46.14
C ALA A 4 -51.99 19.59 46.79
N ARG A 5 -52.48 20.57 46.01
CA ARG A 5 -53.16 21.85 46.38
C ARG A 5 -52.31 23.14 46.27
N ARG A 6 -52.77 24.32 45.92
CA ARG A 6 -54.03 24.91 45.33
C ARG A 6 -53.68 26.35 44.95
N LEU A 7 -54.15 26.86 43.84
CA LEU A 7 -55.13 27.96 43.64
C LEU A 7 -55.17 29.13 44.63
N LEU A 8 -55.03 30.38 44.12
CA LEU A 8 -56.02 31.42 44.42
C LEU A 8 -56.04 32.54 43.35
N SER A 9 -57.24 32.73 42.80
CA SER A 9 -57.67 33.89 42.01
C SER A 9 -58.15 34.99 42.95
N VAL A 10 -57.97 36.28 42.59
CA VAL A 10 -58.77 37.38 43.14
C VAL A 10 -59.19 38.32 42.01
N ILE A 11 -60.49 38.40 41.84
CA ILE A 11 -61.25 39.35 41.05
C ILE A 11 -61.64 40.49 41.98
N LEU A 12 -61.57 41.77 41.56
CA LEU A 12 -62.39 42.83 42.12
C LEU A 12 -62.87 43.82 41.08
N LEU A 13 -64.19 44.06 41.15
CA LEU A 13 -65.02 44.86 40.24
C LEU A 13 -65.20 46.33 40.76
N LEU A 14 -65.37 47.21 39.78
CA LEU A 14 -66.30 48.34 39.69
C LEU A 14 -66.26 49.48 40.72
N THR A 15 -66.19 50.77 40.23
CA THR A 15 -67.40 51.65 40.28
C THR A 15 -67.25 52.83 39.32
N VAL A 16 -68.43 53.23 38.79
CA VAL A 16 -68.72 54.32 37.87
C VAL A 16 -68.86 55.63 38.65
N GLY A 17 -68.37 56.72 38.08
CA GLY A 17 -68.68 58.08 38.54
C GLY A 17 -68.57 59.11 37.35
N ALA A 18 -69.73 59.54 36.90
CA ALA A 18 -69.90 60.59 35.91
C ALA A 18 -69.89 61.97 36.54
N ALA A 19 -69.11 62.90 35.96
CA ALA A 19 -69.38 64.33 36.15
C ALA A 19 -68.93 65.10 34.90
N ALA A 20 -69.91 65.83 34.31
CA ALA A 20 -69.69 66.72 33.18
C ALA A 20 -69.20 68.09 33.68
N ALA A 21 -68.30 68.75 32.93
CA ALA A 21 -68.38 70.19 32.65
C ALA A 21 -67.22 70.76 31.82
N CYS A 22 -67.58 71.51 30.79
CA CYS A 22 -67.03 72.72 30.20
C CYS A 22 -65.58 72.71 29.62
N GLY A 23 -65.56 72.95 28.34
CA GLY A 23 -64.48 73.09 27.42
C GLY A 23 -63.52 74.28 27.56
N HIS A 24 -62.36 74.02 27.10
CA HIS A 24 -61.43 74.97 26.47
C HIS A 24 -60.57 74.18 25.47
N PRO A 25 -60.24 74.73 24.28
CA PRO A 25 -59.45 73.99 23.29
C PRO A 25 -58.00 73.95 23.67
N GLN A 26 -57.44 72.78 23.89
CA GLN A 26 -56.00 72.54 24.02
C GLN A 26 -55.38 72.28 22.64
N PRO A 27 -54.11 72.62 22.44
CA PRO A 27 -53.39 72.40 21.21
C PRO A 27 -53.12 70.92 20.98
N LYS A 28 -53.27 70.47 19.73
CA LYS A 28 -52.99 69.06 19.35
C LYS A 28 -51.56 68.68 19.66
N ALA A 29 -51.41 67.61 20.46
CA ALA A 29 -50.14 66.91 20.70
C ALA A 29 -49.56 66.38 19.38
N PRO A 30 -48.25 66.38 19.21
CA PRO A 30 -47.58 65.76 18.08
C PRO A 30 -47.84 64.23 18.05
N PRO A 31 -47.87 63.59 16.85
CA PRO A 31 -48.07 62.15 16.76
C PRO A 31 -46.94 61.39 17.46
N PRO A 32 -47.24 60.25 18.07
CA PRO A 32 -46.19 59.41 18.68
C PRO A 32 -45.14 59.01 17.64
N PRO A 33 -43.86 58.87 18.04
CA PRO A 33 -42.84 58.43 17.11
C PRO A 33 -43.19 57.04 16.56
N GLU A 34 -43.07 56.91 15.26
CA GLU A 34 -43.24 55.65 14.51
C GLU A 34 -42.30 54.63 15.12
N GLN A 35 -42.84 53.59 15.74
CA GLN A 35 -42.03 52.47 16.24
C GLN A 35 -41.33 51.84 15.07
N ALA A 36 -40.00 51.94 15.03
CA ALA A 36 -39.18 51.20 14.08
C ALA A 36 -39.52 49.73 14.14
N ALA A 37 -39.79 49.10 13.00
CA ALA A 37 -40.03 47.66 12.90
C ALA A 37 -38.88 46.90 13.57
N PRO A 38 -39.14 45.83 14.34
CA PRO A 38 -38.08 45.02 14.90
C PRO A 38 -37.16 44.52 13.79
N PRO A 39 -35.83 44.47 14.02
CA PRO A 39 -34.92 43.92 13.02
C PRO A 39 -35.37 42.53 12.60
N ALA A 40 -35.37 42.28 11.27
CA ALA A 40 -35.71 40.97 10.72
C ALA A 40 -34.90 39.91 11.45
N ALA A 41 -35.55 38.82 11.85
CA ALA A 41 -34.86 37.66 12.44
C ALA A 41 -33.74 37.21 11.48
N PRO A 42 -32.54 36.88 11.97
CA PRO A 42 -31.46 36.38 11.12
C PRO A 42 -31.99 35.22 10.30
N GLU A 43 -31.74 35.24 9.00
CA GLU A 43 -32.05 34.08 8.13
C GLU A 43 -31.43 32.84 8.73
N PRO A 44 -32.12 31.70 8.75
CA PRO A 44 -31.58 30.47 9.28
C PRO A 44 -30.30 30.16 8.50
N VAL A 45 -29.15 30.09 9.21
CA VAL A 45 -27.89 29.66 8.64
C VAL A 45 -28.12 28.30 8.03
N ALA A 46 -27.98 28.19 6.70
CA ALA A 46 -28.18 26.94 5.98
C ALA A 46 -27.32 25.86 6.66
N LYS A 47 -27.99 24.78 7.07
CA LYS A 47 -27.30 23.63 7.66
C LYS A 47 -26.23 23.18 6.67
N PRO A 48 -24.96 22.98 7.09
CA PRO A 48 -23.92 22.49 6.18
C PRO A 48 -24.43 21.25 5.45
N PRO A 49 -24.21 21.13 4.15
CA PRO A 49 -24.66 19.98 3.38
C PRO A 49 -24.14 18.69 4.03
N ASP A 50 -24.97 17.66 4.07
CA ASP A 50 -24.59 16.34 4.57
C ASP A 50 -23.39 15.82 3.72
N PRO A 51 -22.20 15.64 4.30
CA PRO A 51 -21.02 15.23 3.54
C PRO A 51 -21.22 13.85 2.89
N TYR A 52 -22.02 12.99 3.49
CA TYR A 52 -22.32 11.67 2.93
C TYR A 52 -23.20 11.74 1.69
N ALA A 53 -24.18 12.63 1.65
CA ALA A 53 -25.02 12.80 0.46
C ALA A 53 -24.17 13.25 -0.76
N ALA A 54 -23.18 14.12 -0.54
CA ALA A 54 -22.26 14.53 -1.59
C ALA A 54 -21.33 13.37 -2.03
N ILE A 55 -20.84 12.57 -1.09
CA ILE A 55 -20.04 11.36 -1.35
C ILE A 55 -20.84 10.36 -2.20
N ASP A 56 -22.08 10.05 -1.77
CA ASP A 56 -22.95 9.10 -2.46
C ASP A 56 -23.27 9.57 -3.89
N ALA A 57 -23.57 10.86 -4.08
CA ALA A 57 -23.86 11.44 -5.40
C ALA A 57 -22.65 11.39 -6.33
N ALA A 58 -21.48 11.82 -5.87
CA ALA A 58 -20.24 11.80 -6.65
C ALA A 58 -19.76 10.35 -6.91
N GLY A 59 -19.96 9.45 -5.95
CA GLY A 59 -19.63 8.03 -6.06
C GLY A 59 -20.37 7.30 -7.18
N GLN A 60 -21.51 7.84 -7.69
CA GLN A 60 -22.18 7.28 -8.87
C GLN A 60 -21.33 7.35 -10.16
N ALA A 61 -20.31 8.20 -10.19
CA ALA A 61 -19.35 8.24 -11.31
C ALA A 61 -18.44 7.01 -11.37
N ILE A 62 -18.36 6.22 -10.29
CA ILE A 62 -17.61 4.97 -10.17
C ILE A 62 -18.54 3.84 -10.66
N THR A 63 -18.20 3.24 -11.82
CA THR A 63 -19.04 2.22 -12.47
C THR A 63 -18.23 1.02 -12.91
N ALA A 64 -18.86 -0.16 -12.93
CA ALA A 64 -18.24 -1.40 -13.40
C ALA A 64 -17.77 -1.30 -14.86
N ASP A 65 -18.54 -0.65 -15.72
CA ASP A 65 -18.18 -0.46 -17.15
C ASP A 65 -16.91 0.37 -17.30
N PHE A 66 -16.76 1.44 -16.52
CA PHE A 66 -15.54 2.27 -16.57
C PHE A 66 -14.34 1.47 -16.06
N LEU A 67 -14.47 0.75 -14.95
CA LEU A 67 -13.40 -0.13 -14.42
C LEU A 67 -12.99 -1.16 -15.48
N ARG A 68 -13.96 -1.88 -16.06
CA ARG A 68 -13.69 -2.86 -17.10
C ARG A 68 -12.95 -2.27 -18.29
N ALA A 69 -13.40 -1.11 -18.79
CA ALA A 69 -12.78 -0.44 -19.93
C ALA A 69 -11.32 -0.05 -19.64
N GLN A 70 -11.05 0.51 -18.45
CA GLN A 70 -9.70 0.90 -18.07
C GLN A 70 -8.79 -0.31 -17.88
N ILE A 71 -9.25 -1.36 -17.17
CA ILE A 71 -8.48 -2.61 -16.99
C ILE A 71 -8.17 -3.22 -18.35
N THR A 72 -9.16 -3.34 -19.24
CA THR A 72 -8.96 -3.92 -20.59
C THR A 72 -7.88 -3.17 -21.36
N THR A 73 -7.88 -1.84 -21.32
CA THR A 73 -6.86 -1.04 -22.02
C THR A 73 -5.48 -1.19 -21.38
N ILE A 74 -5.40 -1.06 -20.03
CA ILE A 74 -4.11 -1.04 -19.32
C ILE A 74 -3.46 -2.43 -19.32
N SER A 75 -4.24 -3.53 -19.37
CA SER A 75 -3.72 -4.89 -19.42
C SER A 75 -3.69 -5.48 -20.84
N SER A 76 -3.81 -4.66 -21.87
CA SER A 76 -3.78 -5.16 -23.25
C SER A 76 -2.37 -5.55 -23.70
N ASP A 77 -2.28 -6.43 -24.72
CA ASP A 77 -1.01 -6.88 -25.29
C ASP A 77 -0.21 -5.75 -25.92
N GLU A 78 -0.89 -4.68 -26.39
CA GLU A 78 -0.25 -3.49 -26.94
C GLU A 78 0.63 -2.76 -25.92
N LEU A 79 0.36 -2.93 -24.62
CA LEU A 79 1.17 -2.36 -23.54
C LEU A 79 2.26 -3.32 -23.02
N GLU A 80 2.46 -4.47 -23.70
CA GLU A 80 3.60 -5.38 -23.50
C GLU A 80 3.88 -5.72 -22.03
N GLY A 81 2.83 -5.83 -21.20
CA GLY A 81 2.97 -6.09 -19.75
C GLY A 81 3.68 -4.99 -18.96
N ARG A 82 3.78 -3.78 -19.48
CA ARG A 82 4.20 -2.54 -18.79
C ARG A 82 5.54 -2.61 -18.04
N GLY A 83 6.46 -3.44 -18.51
CA GLY A 83 7.77 -3.58 -17.87
C GLY A 83 8.52 -2.23 -17.80
N PRO A 84 9.16 -1.88 -16.67
CA PRO A 84 9.83 -0.60 -16.50
C PRO A 84 10.83 -0.30 -17.62
N THR A 85 10.86 0.95 -18.12
CA THR A 85 11.73 1.45 -19.19
C THR A 85 11.50 0.86 -20.60
N THR A 86 10.45 0.07 -20.79
CA THR A 86 10.07 -0.50 -22.10
C THR A 86 9.15 0.43 -22.89
N THR A 87 8.84 0.06 -24.13
CA THR A 87 7.80 0.71 -24.94
C THR A 87 6.44 0.65 -24.27
N GLY A 88 6.12 -0.46 -23.61
CA GLY A 88 4.88 -0.63 -22.83
C GLY A 88 4.78 0.32 -21.65
N ASP A 89 5.88 0.53 -20.91
CA ASP A 89 5.94 1.56 -19.85
C ASP A 89 5.65 2.96 -20.40
N VAL A 90 6.32 3.35 -21.49
CA VAL A 90 6.11 4.67 -22.11
C VAL A 90 4.67 4.86 -22.57
N ALA A 91 4.08 3.86 -23.22
CA ALA A 91 2.71 3.92 -23.71
C ALA A 91 1.69 3.99 -22.55
N THR A 92 1.93 3.23 -21.48
CA THR A 92 1.07 3.24 -20.28
C THR A 92 1.10 4.60 -19.59
N ARG A 93 2.27 5.18 -19.39
CA ARG A 93 2.43 6.51 -18.79
C ARG A 93 1.73 7.59 -19.62
N ALA A 94 1.89 7.56 -20.93
CA ALA A 94 1.20 8.47 -21.83
C ALA A 94 -0.33 8.34 -21.71
N TYR A 95 -0.84 7.09 -21.71
CA TYR A 95 -2.27 6.83 -21.53
C TYR A 95 -2.80 7.39 -20.21
N LEU A 96 -2.14 7.11 -19.09
CA LEU A 96 -2.56 7.59 -17.77
C LEU A 96 -2.52 9.12 -17.66
N ALA A 97 -1.48 9.75 -18.20
CA ALA A 97 -1.37 11.21 -18.26
C ALA A 97 -2.50 11.85 -19.09
N ASP A 98 -2.83 11.23 -20.24
CA ASP A 98 -3.92 11.70 -21.09
C ASP A 98 -5.29 11.54 -20.40
N GLN A 99 -5.51 10.45 -19.64
CA GLN A 99 -6.73 10.29 -18.84
C GLN A 99 -6.86 11.40 -17.78
N LEU A 100 -5.79 11.71 -17.05
CA LEU A 100 -5.80 12.79 -16.04
C LEU A 100 -6.04 14.17 -16.68
N LYS A 101 -5.39 14.44 -17.81
CA LYS A 101 -5.57 15.65 -18.58
C LYS A 101 -7.00 15.79 -19.11
N ALA A 102 -7.57 14.73 -19.67
CA ALA A 102 -8.95 14.72 -20.16
C ALA A 102 -9.97 14.96 -19.04
N MET A 103 -9.69 14.49 -17.82
CA MET A 103 -10.50 14.78 -16.64
C MET A 103 -10.26 16.18 -16.07
N GLY A 104 -9.31 16.98 -16.60
CA GLY A 104 -9.02 18.34 -16.16
C GLY A 104 -8.26 18.42 -14.83
N TYR A 105 -7.41 17.43 -14.53
CA TYR A 105 -6.40 17.54 -13.51
C TYR A 105 -5.23 18.39 -14.03
N ALA A 106 -4.63 19.18 -13.16
CA ALA A 106 -3.36 19.85 -13.48
C ALA A 106 -2.17 18.88 -13.33
N PRO A 107 -1.02 19.14 -13.96
CA PRO A 107 0.21 18.41 -13.66
C PRO A 107 0.54 18.43 -12.16
N GLY A 108 1.12 17.34 -11.62
CA GLY A 108 1.33 17.19 -10.18
C GLY A 108 2.23 18.25 -9.53
N ASP A 109 3.22 18.76 -10.27
CA ASP A 109 4.09 19.88 -9.88
C ASP A 109 3.77 21.20 -10.59
N GLY A 110 2.70 21.24 -11.40
CA GLY A 110 2.32 22.38 -12.23
C GLY A 110 3.04 22.44 -13.59
N ALA A 111 4.03 21.60 -13.87
CA ALA A 111 4.83 21.61 -15.10
C ALA A 111 4.65 20.34 -15.95
N SER A 112 4.66 19.17 -15.34
CA SER A 112 4.62 17.87 -16.01
C SER A 112 3.63 16.91 -15.35
N TYR A 113 2.98 16.05 -16.16
CA TYR A 113 2.24 14.90 -15.67
C TYR A 113 3.15 13.73 -15.29
N GLU A 114 4.45 13.84 -15.48
CA GLU A 114 5.43 12.83 -15.11
C GLU A 114 6.43 13.38 -14.10
N GLN A 115 6.70 12.61 -13.05
CA GLN A 115 7.85 12.76 -12.18
C GLN A 115 8.89 11.72 -12.63
N PRO A 116 9.98 12.12 -13.32
CA PRO A 116 10.98 11.19 -13.81
C PRO A 116 11.65 10.40 -12.69
N VAL A 117 11.74 9.08 -12.85
CA VAL A 117 12.41 8.16 -11.95
C VAL A 117 13.56 7.50 -12.71
N GLU A 118 14.80 7.79 -12.32
CA GLU A 118 15.96 7.11 -12.89
C GLU A 118 16.04 5.68 -12.35
N LEU A 119 16.20 4.72 -13.26
CA LEU A 119 16.27 3.30 -12.95
C LEU A 119 17.57 2.70 -13.50
N VAL A 120 18.17 1.82 -12.73
CA VAL A 120 19.30 1.01 -13.14
C VAL A 120 18.85 -0.43 -13.26
N GLY A 121 18.66 -0.88 -14.50
CA GLY A 121 18.38 -2.27 -14.83
C GLY A 121 19.66 -3.09 -14.80
N VAL A 122 19.62 -4.22 -14.13
CA VAL A 122 20.72 -5.16 -14.02
C VAL A 122 20.26 -6.53 -14.51
N LYS A 123 20.69 -6.92 -15.70
CA LYS A 123 20.44 -8.28 -16.21
C LYS A 123 21.66 -9.14 -15.93
N ALA A 124 21.55 -9.95 -14.88
CA ALA A 124 22.63 -10.83 -14.48
C ALA A 124 22.62 -12.15 -15.28
N ALA A 125 23.79 -12.53 -15.80
CA ALA A 125 24.01 -13.85 -16.41
C ALA A 125 24.44 -14.82 -15.31
N MET A 126 23.46 -15.45 -14.66
CA MET A 126 23.72 -16.38 -13.57
C MET A 126 24.22 -17.73 -14.10
N PRO A 127 25.19 -18.38 -13.43
CA PRO A 127 25.67 -19.71 -13.79
C PRO A 127 24.55 -20.75 -13.78
N ALA A 128 24.61 -21.74 -14.67
CA ALA A 128 23.66 -22.86 -14.67
C ALA A 128 23.69 -23.68 -13.36
N LYS A 129 24.82 -23.60 -12.64
CA LYS A 129 24.99 -24.28 -11.34
C LYS A 129 25.70 -23.36 -10.35
N TRP A 130 25.20 -23.36 -9.12
CA TRP A 130 25.87 -22.76 -7.96
C TRP A 130 26.47 -23.87 -7.09
N THR A 131 27.80 -23.92 -6.97
CA THR A 131 28.49 -25.02 -6.30
C THR A 131 28.98 -24.61 -4.90
N PHE A 132 28.79 -25.52 -3.97
CA PHE A 132 29.17 -25.41 -2.57
C PHE A 132 30.10 -26.57 -2.20
N HIS A 133 31.15 -26.30 -1.43
CA HIS A 133 32.20 -27.25 -1.08
C HIS A 133 32.37 -27.39 0.42
N ARG A 134 32.60 -28.62 0.88
CA ARG A 134 33.02 -28.92 2.25
C ARG A 134 34.10 -29.99 2.23
N GLY A 135 35.36 -29.59 2.32
CA GLY A 135 36.48 -30.51 2.11
C GLY A 135 36.39 -31.19 0.73
N ALA A 136 36.40 -32.52 0.70
CA ALA A 136 36.25 -33.29 -0.53
C ALA A 136 34.80 -33.42 -1.05
N LYS A 137 33.80 -33.04 -0.24
CA LYS A 137 32.38 -33.07 -0.65
C LYS A 137 32.01 -31.81 -1.37
N SER A 138 31.15 -31.94 -2.39
CA SER A 138 30.54 -30.80 -3.04
C SER A 138 29.09 -31.08 -3.43
N ILE A 139 28.30 -30.02 -3.56
CA ILE A 139 26.94 -30.05 -4.11
C ILE A 139 26.77 -28.87 -5.05
N ALA A 140 26.09 -29.09 -6.18
CA ALA A 140 25.78 -28.06 -7.15
C ALA A 140 24.27 -27.91 -7.27
N MET A 141 23.77 -26.69 -7.05
CA MET A 141 22.37 -26.33 -7.20
C MET A 141 22.10 -25.87 -8.62
N SER A 142 21.05 -26.39 -9.24
CA SER A 142 20.67 -26.05 -10.62
C SER A 142 19.88 -24.74 -10.64
N TRP A 143 20.23 -23.88 -11.58
CA TRP A 143 19.47 -22.67 -11.89
C TRP A 143 18.05 -23.03 -12.28
N TRP A 144 17.09 -22.20 -11.92
CA TRP A 144 15.65 -22.29 -12.11
C TRP A 144 14.99 -23.27 -11.14
N ASP A 145 15.40 -24.54 -11.09
CA ASP A 145 14.70 -25.57 -10.34
C ASP A 145 15.04 -25.56 -8.83
N GLN A 146 16.29 -25.23 -8.49
CA GLN A 146 16.78 -25.30 -7.11
C GLN A 146 17.22 -23.94 -6.56
N TYR A 147 17.70 -23.05 -7.42
CA TYR A 147 18.02 -21.69 -7.01
C TYR A 147 17.62 -20.66 -8.05
N ILE A 148 17.29 -19.48 -7.55
CA ILE A 148 17.18 -18.25 -8.30
C ILE A 148 18.09 -17.22 -7.61
N ALA A 149 18.75 -16.36 -8.39
CA ALA A 149 19.56 -15.30 -7.83
C ALA A 149 19.55 -14.06 -8.72
N GLY A 150 19.76 -12.90 -8.11
CA GLY A 150 19.97 -11.63 -8.76
C GLY A 150 21.26 -10.96 -8.29
N SER A 151 21.76 -10.02 -9.08
CA SER A 151 22.86 -9.16 -8.64
C SER A 151 22.38 -8.23 -7.53
N GLY A 152 23.18 -8.08 -6.48
CA GLY A 152 22.96 -7.04 -5.48
C GLY A 152 23.70 -5.73 -5.83
N VAL A 153 24.53 -5.72 -6.86
CA VAL A 153 25.39 -4.60 -7.25
C VAL A 153 25.07 -4.09 -8.65
N GLN A 154 25.29 -2.80 -8.88
CA GLN A 154 25.07 -2.12 -10.17
C GLN A 154 26.40 -1.96 -10.93
N THR A 155 27.20 -3.03 -10.98
CA THR A 155 28.49 -3.11 -11.69
C THR A 155 28.46 -4.23 -12.72
N GLU A 156 29.32 -4.19 -13.74
CA GLU A 156 29.35 -5.17 -14.82
C GLU A 156 29.70 -6.60 -14.36
N ARG A 157 30.23 -6.75 -13.15
CA ARG A 157 30.59 -8.03 -12.55
C ARG A 157 30.22 -8.07 -11.09
N GLY A 158 29.70 -9.22 -10.65
CA GLY A 158 29.56 -9.60 -9.25
C GLY A 158 30.40 -10.84 -8.98
N SER A 159 30.99 -10.90 -7.79
CA SER A 159 31.90 -11.99 -7.44
C SER A 159 31.86 -12.29 -5.95
N ILE A 160 31.78 -13.58 -5.63
CA ILE A 160 32.03 -14.13 -4.30
C ILE A 160 33.18 -15.11 -4.44
N LYS A 161 34.23 -14.99 -3.58
CA LYS A 161 35.41 -15.84 -3.65
C LYS A 161 35.60 -16.56 -2.32
N ASN A 162 35.56 -17.89 -2.37
CA ASN A 162 35.80 -18.81 -1.24
C ASN A 162 35.13 -18.35 0.07
N ALA A 163 33.91 -17.83 -0.04
CA ALA A 163 33.14 -17.30 1.10
C ALA A 163 32.53 -18.44 1.90
N GLU A 164 32.67 -18.38 3.22
CA GLU A 164 32.03 -19.31 4.13
C GLU A 164 30.52 -19.10 4.17
N VAL A 165 29.74 -20.17 4.19
CA VAL A 165 28.30 -20.16 4.35
C VAL A 165 27.96 -20.27 5.83
N VAL A 166 27.17 -19.33 6.34
CA VAL A 166 26.73 -19.28 7.73
C VAL A 166 25.22 -19.23 7.79
N PHE A 167 24.59 -20.16 8.51
CA PHE A 167 23.17 -20.08 8.83
C PHE A 167 22.97 -19.07 9.95
N VAL A 168 22.10 -18.08 9.71
CA VAL A 168 21.87 -16.96 10.63
C VAL A 168 20.40 -16.83 11.05
N GLY A 169 19.70 -17.95 11.17
CA GLY A 169 18.29 -17.95 11.57
C GLY A 169 17.45 -17.09 10.63
N TYR A 170 16.69 -16.15 11.17
CA TYR A 170 15.90 -15.20 10.40
C TYR A 170 16.71 -14.02 9.85
N GLY A 171 17.96 -13.83 10.29
CA GLY A 171 18.80 -12.70 9.91
C GLY A 171 18.25 -11.36 10.38
N ILE A 172 17.64 -11.33 11.56
CA ILE A 172 16.96 -10.17 12.13
C ILE A 172 17.80 -9.55 13.25
N GLN A 173 17.84 -8.23 13.27
CA GLN A 173 18.29 -7.41 14.38
C GLN A 173 17.20 -6.39 14.70
N ALA A 174 16.46 -6.62 15.80
CA ALA A 174 15.30 -5.87 16.25
C ALA A 174 15.41 -5.62 17.75
N PRO A 175 16.15 -4.58 18.17
CA PRO A 175 16.41 -4.29 19.57
C PRO A 175 15.14 -4.00 20.38
N GLU A 176 14.09 -3.44 19.75
CA GLU A 176 12.79 -3.17 20.38
C GLU A 176 12.05 -4.45 20.80
N PHE A 177 12.33 -5.58 20.12
CA PHE A 177 11.83 -6.91 20.49
C PHE A 177 12.85 -7.73 21.30
N GLY A 178 14.03 -7.15 21.60
CA GLY A 178 15.14 -7.86 22.23
C GLY A 178 15.66 -9.01 21.38
N TRP A 179 15.59 -8.90 20.04
CA TRP A 179 15.96 -9.94 19.09
C TRP A 179 17.22 -9.55 18.31
N ASP A 180 18.21 -10.44 18.25
CA ASP A 180 19.42 -10.29 17.46
C ASP A 180 19.96 -11.66 17.05
N ASP A 181 19.78 -12.03 15.77
CA ASP A 181 20.26 -13.29 15.21
C ASP A 181 21.77 -13.29 14.97
N PHE A 182 22.43 -12.13 15.02
CA PHE A 182 23.85 -12.02 14.70
C PHE A 182 24.77 -12.08 15.91
N LYS A 183 24.29 -11.67 17.08
CA LYS A 183 25.05 -11.71 18.36
C LYS A 183 26.45 -11.14 18.26
N GLY A 184 26.63 -10.10 17.45
CA GLY A 184 27.94 -9.45 17.26
C GLY A 184 29.01 -10.31 16.55
N LYS A 185 28.62 -11.40 15.88
CA LYS A 185 29.57 -12.23 15.13
C LYS A 185 30.07 -11.50 13.88
N ASP A 186 31.34 -11.73 13.54
CA ASP A 186 31.89 -11.21 12.29
C ASP A 186 31.37 -12.03 11.09
N LEU A 187 30.50 -11.38 10.31
CA LEU A 187 29.87 -11.96 9.11
C LEU A 187 30.37 -11.30 7.82
N LYS A 188 31.38 -10.43 7.93
CA LYS A 188 31.93 -9.73 6.78
C LYS A 188 32.51 -10.72 5.76
N GLY A 189 32.13 -10.53 4.50
CA GLY A 189 32.60 -11.35 3.38
C GLY A 189 32.01 -12.75 3.32
N LYS A 190 31.08 -13.14 4.22
CA LYS A 190 30.43 -14.44 4.25
C LYS A 190 29.16 -14.47 3.38
N VAL A 191 28.64 -15.66 3.10
CA VAL A 191 27.32 -15.88 2.51
C VAL A 191 26.37 -16.29 3.62
N LEU A 192 25.30 -15.51 3.83
CA LEU A 192 24.32 -15.77 4.89
C LEU A 192 23.17 -16.60 4.34
N LEU A 193 22.91 -17.76 4.95
CA LEU A 193 21.74 -18.59 4.70
C LEU A 193 20.68 -18.24 5.74
N MET A 194 19.52 -17.79 5.28
CA MET A 194 18.48 -17.21 6.13
C MET A 194 17.12 -17.85 5.89
N LEU A 195 16.34 -17.94 6.93
CA LEU A 195 14.91 -18.22 6.84
C LEU A 195 14.20 -16.99 6.24
N ASN A 196 13.19 -17.25 5.42
CA ASN A 196 12.20 -16.23 5.07
C ASN A 196 11.28 -16.02 6.28
N ASN A 197 10.55 -14.88 6.33
CA ASN A 197 9.68 -14.60 7.45
C ASN A 197 10.39 -13.98 8.68
N ASP A 198 9.61 -13.69 9.71
CA ASP A 198 10.00 -13.31 11.07
C ASP A 198 9.40 -14.34 12.07
N PRO A 199 9.80 -14.32 13.33
CA PRO A 199 9.25 -15.23 14.33
C PRO A 199 7.74 -15.08 14.49
N ASP A 200 6.98 -16.15 14.21
CA ASP A 200 5.50 -16.15 14.18
C ASP A 200 4.86 -17.28 14.98
N TRP A 201 5.67 -18.19 15.57
CA TRP A 201 5.18 -19.35 16.32
C TRP A 201 4.72 -19.02 17.75
N ASP A 202 5.16 -17.92 18.31
CA ASP A 202 4.76 -17.42 19.63
C ASP A 202 4.03 -16.08 19.47
N PRO A 203 2.74 -16.00 19.84
CA PRO A 203 1.96 -14.74 19.73
C PRO A 203 2.54 -13.57 20.50
N SER A 204 3.44 -13.80 21.45
CA SER A 204 4.13 -12.75 22.22
C SER A 204 5.39 -12.21 21.53
N LEU A 205 5.85 -12.84 20.46
CA LEU A 205 7.01 -12.42 19.67
C LEU A 205 6.58 -11.54 18.50
N PHE A 206 7.30 -10.46 18.27
CA PHE A 206 7.03 -9.51 17.18
C PHE A 206 5.54 -9.09 17.15
N ALA A 207 4.82 -9.42 16.09
CA ALA A 207 3.37 -9.22 15.98
C ALA A 207 2.60 -10.56 15.91
N GLY A 208 3.15 -11.63 16.47
CA GLY A 208 2.57 -12.97 16.41
C GLY A 208 2.43 -13.45 14.96
N PRO A 209 1.24 -13.86 14.53
CA PRO A 209 1.03 -14.36 13.16
C PRO A 209 1.12 -13.27 12.09
N THR A 210 1.12 -11.99 12.46
CA THR A 210 1.24 -10.88 11.51
C THR A 210 2.69 -10.62 11.18
N ARG A 211 3.07 -10.84 9.93
CA ARG A 211 4.43 -10.58 9.44
C ARG A 211 4.75 -9.10 9.44
N LEU A 212 5.88 -8.74 10.03
CA LEU A 212 6.43 -7.39 10.01
C LEU A 212 7.43 -7.19 8.86
N TYR A 213 8.00 -5.99 8.75
CA TYR A 213 9.03 -5.70 7.75
C TYR A 213 10.23 -6.64 7.86
N TYR A 214 10.56 -7.09 9.07
CA TYR A 214 11.62 -8.06 9.33
C TYR A 214 11.47 -9.37 8.55
N GLY A 215 10.24 -9.78 8.26
CA GLY A 215 9.93 -10.97 7.46
C GLY A 215 10.05 -10.77 5.95
N ARG A 216 10.20 -9.53 5.47
CA ARG A 216 10.30 -9.24 4.03
C ARG A 216 11.67 -9.65 3.48
N TRP A 217 11.67 -10.18 2.26
CA TRP A 217 12.92 -10.51 1.54
C TRP A 217 13.82 -9.28 1.35
N THR A 218 13.26 -8.09 1.15
CA THR A 218 14.00 -6.82 1.08
C THR A 218 14.81 -6.60 2.34
N TYR A 219 14.18 -6.72 3.51
CA TYR A 219 14.88 -6.60 4.79
C TYR A 219 16.04 -7.60 4.93
N LYS A 220 15.86 -8.85 4.47
CA LYS A 220 16.89 -9.90 4.59
C LYS A 220 18.18 -9.49 3.88
N TYR A 221 18.05 -8.99 2.64
CA TYR A 221 19.22 -8.53 1.88
C TYR A 221 19.83 -7.24 2.44
N GLU A 222 19.00 -6.30 2.90
CA GLU A 222 19.46 -5.10 3.59
C GLU A 222 20.19 -5.46 4.89
N SER A 223 19.65 -6.36 5.67
CA SER A 223 20.23 -6.84 6.93
C SER A 223 21.60 -7.50 6.70
N ALA A 224 21.67 -8.42 5.72
CA ALA A 224 22.94 -9.04 5.33
C ALA A 224 23.97 -8.01 4.86
N ALA A 225 23.56 -7.00 4.07
CA ALA A 225 24.42 -5.93 3.60
C ALA A 225 24.96 -5.09 4.77
N ARG A 226 24.15 -4.79 5.78
CA ARG A 226 24.59 -4.08 7.01
C ARG A 226 25.63 -4.87 7.80
N GLN A 227 25.58 -6.21 7.75
CA GLN A 227 26.60 -7.10 8.34
C GLN A 227 27.87 -7.21 7.49
N GLY A 228 27.93 -6.54 6.31
CA GLY A 228 29.05 -6.63 5.39
C GLY A 228 29.18 -7.97 4.67
N ALA A 229 28.11 -8.76 4.61
CA ALA A 229 28.11 -10.06 3.95
C ALA A 229 28.37 -9.92 2.43
N ALA A 230 29.06 -10.91 1.86
CA ALA A 230 29.30 -10.97 0.42
C ALA A 230 28.05 -11.39 -0.35
N GLY A 231 27.22 -12.22 0.23
CA GLY A 231 25.96 -12.69 -0.36
C GLY A 231 24.95 -13.10 0.69
N ALA A 232 23.72 -13.22 0.27
CA ALA A 232 22.64 -13.74 1.11
C ALA A 232 21.73 -14.66 0.32
N ILE A 233 21.32 -15.74 0.94
CA ILE A 233 20.45 -16.76 0.38
C ILE A 233 19.26 -16.94 1.31
N ILE A 234 18.05 -16.77 0.80
CA ILE A 234 16.81 -16.99 1.53
C ILE A 234 16.31 -18.41 1.21
N ILE A 235 15.94 -19.16 2.23
CA ILE A 235 15.28 -20.45 2.08
C ILE A 235 13.80 -20.20 1.82
N HIS A 236 13.32 -20.66 0.66
CA HIS A 236 11.93 -20.52 0.26
C HIS A 236 11.12 -21.74 0.68
N THR A 237 10.01 -21.48 1.38
CA THR A 237 8.89 -22.40 1.50
C THR A 237 7.61 -21.67 1.10
N THR A 238 6.64 -22.38 0.53
CA THR A 238 5.35 -21.75 0.17
C THR A 238 4.67 -21.11 1.39
N PRO A 239 4.60 -21.75 2.57
CA PRO A 239 4.02 -21.10 3.75
C PRO A 239 4.75 -19.82 4.17
N SER A 240 6.08 -19.82 4.17
CA SER A 240 6.84 -18.64 4.60
C SER A 240 6.82 -17.49 3.60
N ALA A 241 6.64 -17.77 2.32
CA ALA A 241 6.59 -16.74 1.27
C ALA A 241 5.16 -16.22 1.03
N GLY A 242 4.15 -17.07 1.24
CA GLY A 242 2.76 -16.83 0.86
C GLY A 242 2.46 -17.10 -0.62
N TYR A 243 3.46 -17.62 -1.37
CA TYR A 243 3.35 -17.98 -2.79
C TYR A 243 4.33 -19.10 -3.15
N PRO A 244 4.07 -19.86 -4.25
CA PRO A 244 4.96 -20.94 -4.68
C PRO A 244 6.29 -20.40 -5.25
N PHE A 245 7.32 -21.26 -5.30
CA PHE A 245 8.65 -20.89 -5.82
C PHE A 245 8.61 -20.37 -7.28
N GLN A 246 7.59 -20.74 -8.04
CA GLN A 246 7.35 -20.26 -9.39
C GLN A 246 7.26 -18.72 -9.47
N VAL A 247 6.70 -18.07 -8.45
CA VAL A 247 6.65 -16.61 -8.36
C VAL A 247 8.06 -16.02 -8.24
N VAL A 248 8.95 -16.66 -7.46
CA VAL A 248 10.36 -16.25 -7.40
C VAL A 248 11.06 -16.44 -8.76
N GLN A 249 10.77 -17.55 -9.45
CA GLN A 249 11.32 -17.81 -10.78
C GLN A 249 10.98 -16.71 -11.79
N THR A 250 9.72 -16.29 -11.84
CA THR A 250 9.25 -15.29 -12.81
C THR A 250 9.63 -13.87 -12.42
N SER A 251 9.50 -13.49 -11.15
CA SER A 251 9.77 -12.13 -10.67
C SER A 251 11.27 -11.81 -10.56
N TRP A 252 12.15 -12.81 -10.36
CA TRP A 252 13.59 -12.62 -10.14
C TRP A 252 14.47 -13.02 -11.32
N SER A 253 13.88 -13.51 -12.39
CA SER A 253 14.58 -13.78 -13.64
C SER A 253 14.50 -12.56 -14.56
N GLY A 254 15.44 -12.42 -15.47
CA GLY A 254 15.46 -11.28 -16.39
C GLY A 254 16.18 -10.06 -15.84
N GLU A 255 15.79 -8.89 -16.29
CA GLU A 255 16.36 -7.62 -15.85
C GLU A 255 15.69 -7.17 -14.56
N GLN A 256 16.48 -6.87 -13.54
CA GLN A 256 16.01 -6.37 -12.25
C GLN A 256 16.36 -4.90 -12.12
N PHE A 257 15.38 -4.07 -11.77
CA PHE A 257 15.59 -2.65 -11.65
C PHE A 257 15.82 -2.22 -10.19
N GLY A 258 16.46 -1.08 -10.02
CA GLY A 258 16.65 -0.41 -8.74
C GLY A 258 16.90 1.08 -8.96
N LEU A 259 16.72 1.87 -7.92
CA LEU A 259 17.18 3.25 -7.92
C LEU A 259 18.73 3.28 -8.03
N PRO A 260 19.33 4.34 -8.60
CA PRO A 260 20.78 4.50 -8.62
C PRO A 260 21.37 4.33 -7.23
N ALA A 261 22.48 3.58 -7.12
CA ALA A 261 23.18 3.40 -5.86
C ALA A 261 23.68 4.74 -5.32
N ALA A 262 23.37 5.04 -4.06
CA ALA A 262 23.76 6.26 -3.37
C ALA A 262 24.83 6.03 -2.27
N GLY A 263 25.53 4.88 -2.32
CA GLY A 263 26.59 4.54 -1.37
C GLY A 263 26.14 3.62 -0.22
N GLU A 264 24.90 3.19 -0.21
CA GLU A 264 24.39 2.22 0.76
C GLU A 264 25.12 0.86 0.61
N PRO A 265 25.32 0.11 1.72
CA PRO A 265 25.92 -1.22 1.67
C PRO A 265 25.07 -2.17 0.84
N ARG A 266 25.75 -3.03 0.05
CA ARG A 266 25.08 -4.01 -0.82
C ARG A 266 25.81 -5.34 -0.76
N VAL A 267 25.05 -6.43 -0.84
CA VAL A 267 25.60 -7.78 -1.08
C VAL A 267 25.92 -7.95 -2.56
N GLN A 268 26.87 -8.82 -2.92
CA GLN A 268 27.17 -9.14 -4.33
C GLN A 268 26.03 -9.94 -4.96
N VAL A 269 25.46 -10.90 -4.22
CA VAL A 269 24.43 -11.84 -4.67
C VAL A 269 23.25 -11.82 -3.72
N ARG A 270 22.06 -11.75 -4.28
CA ARG A 270 20.78 -11.94 -3.62
C ARG A 270 20.18 -13.24 -4.15
N GLY A 271 20.16 -14.30 -3.33
CA GLY A 271 19.79 -15.65 -3.74
C GLY A 271 18.58 -16.20 -3.00
N TRP A 272 17.91 -17.14 -3.66
CA TRP A 272 16.85 -17.98 -3.11
C TRP A 272 17.20 -19.44 -3.36
N LEU A 273 16.96 -20.30 -2.39
CA LEU A 273 16.98 -21.76 -2.54
C LEU A 273 15.60 -22.31 -2.23
N THR A 274 15.19 -23.36 -2.93
CA THR A 274 14.08 -24.19 -2.44
C THR A 274 14.46 -24.84 -1.12
N ASP A 275 13.49 -25.21 -0.29
CA ASP A 275 13.69 -25.90 1.00
C ASP A 275 14.44 -27.23 0.82
N ASP A 276 14.08 -28.02 -0.21
CA ASP A 276 14.79 -29.27 -0.55
C ASP A 276 16.27 -29.03 -0.91
N ALA A 277 16.56 -27.97 -1.69
CA ALA A 277 17.93 -27.61 -2.02
C ALA A 277 18.70 -27.13 -0.78
N ALA A 278 18.06 -26.35 0.09
CA ALA A 278 18.65 -25.91 1.36
C ALA A 278 18.92 -27.07 2.31
N ALA A 279 18.00 -28.04 2.41
CA ALA A 279 18.18 -29.25 3.20
C ALA A 279 19.39 -30.07 2.71
N LYS A 280 19.52 -30.25 1.38
CA LYS A 280 20.69 -30.92 0.77
C LYS A 280 21.99 -30.16 1.03
N LEU A 281 21.97 -28.82 0.99
CA LEU A 281 23.14 -27.99 1.31
C LEU A 281 23.55 -28.18 2.77
N VAL A 282 22.63 -28.15 3.69
CA VAL A 282 22.88 -28.31 5.12
C VAL A 282 23.36 -29.74 5.43
N ALA A 283 22.84 -30.75 4.71
CA ALA A 283 23.23 -32.16 4.91
C ALA A 283 24.71 -32.43 4.59
N ILE A 284 25.33 -31.73 3.58
CA ILE A 284 26.77 -31.90 3.36
C ILE A 284 27.61 -31.33 4.51
N ALA A 285 27.04 -30.40 5.31
CA ALA A 285 27.64 -29.97 6.58
C ALA A 285 27.52 -30.98 7.70
N GLY A 286 26.86 -32.13 7.47
CA GLY A 286 26.58 -33.12 8.52
C GLY A 286 25.56 -32.60 9.53
N LYS A 287 24.69 -31.68 9.12
CA LYS A 287 23.64 -31.05 9.93
C LYS A 287 22.27 -31.35 9.34
N ASP A 288 21.24 -31.12 10.12
CA ASP A 288 19.84 -31.25 9.72
C ASP A 288 19.20 -29.85 9.68
N LEU A 289 18.50 -29.52 8.56
CA LEU A 289 17.88 -28.20 8.38
C LEU A 289 16.76 -27.98 9.40
N SER A 290 15.97 -29.00 9.72
CA SER A 290 14.87 -28.86 10.69
C SER A 290 15.39 -28.53 12.09
N GLN A 291 16.54 -29.11 12.49
CA GLN A 291 17.19 -28.77 13.75
C GLN A 291 17.77 -27.36 13.76
N LEU A 292 18.29 -26.87 12.63
CA LEU A 292 18.74 -25.48 12.50
C LEU A 292 17.56 -24.51 12.59
N VAL A 293 16.44 -24.82 11.94
CA VAL A 293 15.22 -24.03 12.02
C VAL A 293 14.73 -23.97 13.46
N GLU A 294 14.64 -25.12 14.15
CA GLU A 294 14.23 -25.17 15.55
C GLU A 294 15.16 -24.38 16.46
N SER A 295 16.48 -24.45 16.22
CA SER A 295 17.43 -23.63 17.00
C SER A 295 17.23 -22.12 16.81
N ALA A 296 16.76 -21.69 15.62
CA ALA A 296 16.50 -20.29 15.33
C ALA A 296 15.20 -19.76 15.99
N HIS A 297 14.40 -20.63 16.60
CA HIS A 297 13.22 -20.24 17.37
C HIS A 297 13.57 -19.68 18.76
N HIS A 298 14.82 -19.66 19.14
CA HIS A 298 15.25 -19.20 20.47
C HIS A 298 16.00 -17.87 20.41
N LYS A 299 15.71 -16.97 21.33
CA LYS A 299 16.42 -15.66 21.45
C LYS A 299 17.93 -15.82 21.68
N GLU A 300 18.35 -16.95 22.23
CA GLU A 300 19.75 -17.34 22.49
C GLU A 300 20.45 -17.86 21.24
N PHE A 301 19.75 -18.05 20.13
CA PHE A 301 20.33 -18.46 18.86
C PHE A 301 21.60 -17.66 18.54
N THR A 302 22.60 -18.34 18.00
CA THR A 302 23.82 -17.73 17.47
C THR A 302 24.09 -18.24 16.05
N PRO A 303 24.69 -17.43 15.18
CA PRO A 303 25.09 -17.87 13.83
C PRO A 303 25.82 -19.19 13.83
N VAL A 304 25.43 -20.10 12.94
CA VAL A 304 26.00 -21.44 12.82
C VAL A 304 26.86 -21.54 11.55
N PRO A 305 28.20 -21.52 11.66
CA PRO A 305 29.07 -21.82 10.53
C PRO A 305 28.82 -23.24 10.01
N LEU A 306 28.64 -23.39 8.70
CA LEU A 306 28.38 -24.71 8.11
C LEU A 306 29.66 -25.42 7.71
N GLY A 307 30.82 -24.75 7.77
CA GLY A 307 32.09 -25.27 7.25
C GLY A 307 32.03 -25.55 5.75
N ILE A 308 31.14 -24.86 5.06
CA ILE A 308 30.93 -24.90 3.62
C ILE A 308 31.45 -23.59 3.04
N THR A 309 32.14 -23.66 1.90
CA THR A 309 32.56 -22.49 1.15
C THR A 309 31.97 -22.50 -0.24
N THR A 310 31.81 -21.30 -0.81
CA THR A 310 31.36 -21.13 -2.19
C THR A 310 32.12 -20.01 -2.88
N SER A 311 32.30 -20.18 -4.19
CA SER A 311 32.72 -19.12 -5.10
C SER A 311 31.64 -18.97 -6.15
N PHE A 312 31.32 -17.74 -6.52
CA PHE A 312 30.24 -17.45 -7.46
C PHE A 312 30.56 -16.19 -8.25
N ASP A 313 30.85 -16.35 -9.52
CA ASP A 313 31.19 -15.26 -10.43
C ASP A 313 30.13 -15.15 -11.51
N PHE A 314 29.70 -13.94 -11.81
CA PHE A 314 28.70 -13.64 -12.84
C PHE A 314 28.93 -12.27 -13.46
N THR A 315 28.38 -12.07 -14.65
CA THR A 315 28.42 -10.79 -15.35
C THR A 315 27.04 -10.16 -15.39
N ASN A 316 27.01 -8.84 -15.39
CA ASN A 316 25.82 -8.04 -15.49
C ASN A 316 25.84 -7.23 -16.78
N LYS A 317 24.72 -7.20 -17.48
CA LYS A 317 24.43 -6.14 -18.44
C LYS A 317 23.70 -5.05 -17.69
N ILE A 318 24.32 -3.86 -17.63
CA ILE A 318 23.74 -2.70 -16.97
C ILE A 318 23.01 -1.85 -18.00
N ASN A 319 21.76 -1.56 -17.72
CA ASN A 319 20.93 -0.63 -18.47
C ASN A 319 20.59 0.56 -17.57
N ARG A 320 20.79 1.79 -18.05
CA ARG A 320 20.34 2.99 -17.35
C ARG A 320 19.19 3.57 -18.13
N GLY A 321 18.01 3.46 -17.55
CA GLY A 321 16.77 3.91 -18.16
C GLY A 321 16.05 4.92 -17.28
N LYS A 322 14.97 5.42 -17.82
CA LYS A 322 14.04 6.28 -17.08
C LYS A 322 12.64 5.71 -17.25
N SER A 323 11.95 5.57 -16.13
CA SER A 323 10.50 5.53 -16.07
C SER A 323 10.03 6.83 -15.44
N ALA A 324 8.77 6.92 -15.07
CA ALA A 324 8.27 8.05 -14.30
C ALA A 324 7.04 7.65 -13.51
N ASN A 325 6.86 8.24 -12.34
CA ASN A 325 5.54 8.30 -11.74
C ASN A 325 4.67 9.23 -12.57
N VAL A 326 3.40 8.86 -12.78
CA VAL A 326 2.41 9.72 -13.45
C VAL A 326 1.52 10.34 -12.40
N TRP A 327 1.36 11.66 -12.44
CA TRP A 327 0.63 12.39 -11.41
C TRP A 327 -0.28 13.49 -11.94
N GLY A 328 -1.40 13.69 -11.25
CA GLY A 328 -2.34 14.77 -11.53
C GLY A 328 -2.89 15.38 -10.27
N LEU A 329 -2.98 16.70 -10.23
CA LEU A 329 -3.42 17.48 -9.08
C LEU A 329 -4.79 18.11 -9.32
N LEU A 330 -5.73 17.83 -8.42
CA LEU A 330 -6.96 18.60 -8.26
C LEU A 330 -6.80 19.54 -7.07
N ARG A 331 -6.75 20.83 -7.33
CA ARG A 331 -6.56 21.85 -6.29
C ARG A 331 -7.75 21.90 -5.34
N GLY A 332 -7.47 21.93 -4.05
CA GLY A 332 -8.47 22.11 -3.00
C GLY A 332 -9.07 23.51 -2.96
N SER A 333 -10.25 23.62 -2.39
CA SER A 333 -11.03 24.88 -2.33
C SER A 333 -10.69 25.78 -1.14
N ASP A 334 -10.07 25.23 -0.08
CA ASP A 334 -9.72 26.00 1.11
C ASP A 334 -8.38 26.73 0.93
N PRO A 335 -8.29 28.03 1.21
CA PRO A 335 -7.06 28.81 0.97
C PRO A 335 -5.82 28.27 1.71
N THR A 336 -6.00 27.65 2.87
CA THR A 336 -4.92 27.10 3.71
C THR A 336 -4.73 25.62 3.45
N LEU A 337 -5.81 24.83 3.56
CA LEU A 337 -5.75 23.36 3.47
C LEU A 337 -5.44 22.89 2.04
N SER A 338 -5.65 23.70 1.01
CA SER A 338 -5.25 23.35 -0.36
C SER A 338 -3.73 23.20 -0.54
N GLN A 339 -2.92 23.55 0.47
CA GLN A 339 -1.49 23.25 0.50
C GLN A 339 -1.18 21.84 1.03
N GLU A 340 -2.18 21.13 1.51
CA GLU A 340 -2.10 19.77 2.01
C GLU A 340 -2.71 18.80 0.98
N LEU A 341 -2.20 17.56 0.96
CA LEU A 341 -2.59 16.57 -0.04
C LEU A 341 -3.29 15.37 0.61
N VAL A 342 -4.31 14.86 -0.05
CA VAL A 342 -4.71 13.44 0.03
C VAL A 342 -4.20 12.78 -1.25
N VAL A 343 -3.39 11.73 -1.11
CA VAL A 343 -2.81 10.99 -2.23
C VAL A 343 -3.64 9.74 -2.49
N TYR A 344 -3.87 9.43 -3.75
CA TYR A 344 -4.39 8.15 -4.21
C TYR A 344 -3.33 7.51 -5.10
N SER A 345 -2.85 6.34 -4.70
CA SER A 345 -1.77 5.66 -5.39
C SER A 345 -2.18 4.29 -5.94
N ALA A 346 -1.55 3.91 -7.04
CA ALA A 346 -1.51 2.57 -7.62
C ALA A 346 -0.25 2.45 -8.47
N HIS A 347 0.36 1.27 -8.55
CA HIS A 347 1.46 1.10 -9.50
C HIS A 347 0.95 0.79 -10.91
N HIS A 348 1.68 1.30 -11.91
CA HIS A 348 1.32 1.12 -13.32
C HIS A 348 2.20 0.11 -14.05
N ASP A 349 3.34 -0.25 -13.48
CA ASP A 349 4.23 -1.25 -14.06
C ASP A 349 3.75 -2.68 -13.80
N HIS A 350 4.31 -3.63 -14.55
CA HIS A 350 4.26 -5.06 -14.26
C HIS A 350 5.52 -5.73 -14.84
N LEU A 351 5.49 -7.05 -15.02
CA LEU A 351 6.70 -7.82 -15.34
C LEU A 351 7.15 -7.72 -16.80
N GLY A 352 6.35 -7.14 -17.69
CA GLY A 352 6.70 -6.97 -19.11
C GLY A 352 6.63 -8.27 -19.90
N ILE A 353 7.57 -8.45 -20.83
CA ILE A 353 7.70 -9.67 -21.63
C ILE A 353 8.71 -10.61 -20.97
N GLY A 354 8.24 -11.77 -20.55
CA GLY A 354 9.03 -12.74 -19.82
C GLY A 354 9.17 -14.10 -20.52
N LYS A 355 9.37 -15.13 -19.71
CA LYS A 355 9.40 -16.51 -20.17
C LYS A 355 7.98 -16.95 -20.53
N PRO A 356 7.78 -17.63 -21.70
CA PRO A 356 6.46 -18.09 -22.09
C PRO A 356 5.93 -19.16 -21.13
N ASP A 357 4.63 -19.13 -20.91
CA ASP A 357 3.89 -20.18 -20.22
C ASP A 357 3.68 -21.44 -21.11
N ALA A 358 2.88 -22.39 -20.63
CA ALA A 358 2.61 -23.63 -21.36
C ALA A 358 1.82 -23.41 -22.66
N SER A 359 1.10 -22.31 -22.81
CA SER A 359 0.37 -21.92 -24.03
C SER A 359 1.28 -21.24 -25.07
N GLY A 360 2.48 -20.80 -24.65
CA GLY A 360 3.40 -19.99 -25.42
C GLY A 360 3.23 -18.49 -25.22
N ASP A 361 2.30 -18.08 -24.35
CA ASP A 361 2.12 -16.68 -23.98
C ASP A 361 3.28 -16.20 -23.10
N LYS A 362 3.85 -15.05 -23.44
CA LYS A 362 5.02 -14.44 -22.79
C LYS A 362 4.76 -13.03 -22.27
N ILE A 363 3.55 -12.48 -22.50
CA ILE A 363 3.18 -11.15 -22.04
C ILE A 363 2.55 -11.29 -20.66
N TYR A 364 3.14 -10.66 -19.68
CA TYR A 364 2.61 -10.60 -18.32
C TYR A 364 1.68 -9.41 -18.24
N ASN A 365 0.41 -9.62 -18.61
CA ASN A 365 -0.56 -8.51 -18.77
C ASN A 365 -0.90 -7.81 -17.47
N GLY A 366 -0.86 -8.49 -16.31
CA GLY A 366 -1.12 -7.90 -15.01
C GLY A 366 -2.47 -7.18 -14.95
N ALA A 367 -3.56 -7.93 -15.25
CA ALA A 367 -4.89 -7.33 -15.29
C ALA A 367 -5.41 -7.04 -13.87
N LEU A 368 -5.22 -7.99 -12.95
CA LEU A 368 -5.52 -7.76 -11.54
C LEU A 368 -4.35 -7.04 -10.84
N ASP A 369 -3.13 -7.38 -11.20
CA ASP A 369 -1.89 -6.83 -10.67
C ASP A 369 -1.15 -6.01 -11.75
N ASN A 370 -1.31 -4.69 -11.88
CA ASN A 370 -2.19 -3.81 -11.12
C ASN A 370 -2.92 -2.83 -12.07
N ALA A 371 -3.33 -3.32 -13.28
CA ALA A 371 -4.21 -2.53 -14.14
C ALA A 371 -5.52 -2.20 -13.40
N SER A 372 -5.95 -3.11 -12.50
CA SER A 372 -7.15 -2.92 -11.68
C SER A 372 -7.01 -1.75 -10.71
N GLY A 373 -5.89 -1.62 -10.00
CA GLY A 373 -5.63 -0.48 -9.12
C GLY A 373 -5.57 0.85 -9.88
N CYS A 374 -4.92 0.86 -11.05
CA CYS A 374 -4.92 2.04 -11.92
C CYS A 374 -6.35 2.44 -12.33
N ALA A 375 -7.20 1.47 -12.70
CA ALA A 375 -8.59 1.73 -13.06
C ALA A 375 -9.42 2.25 -11.88
N GLN A 376 -9.17 1.75 -10.67
CA GLN A 376 -9.81 2.20 -9.44
C GLN A 376 -9.44 3.65 -9.14
N VAL A 377 -8.16 4.01 -9.21
CA VAL A 377 -7.67 5.37 -8.97
C VAL A 377 -8.17 6.34 -10.04
N LEU A 378 -8.26 5.93 -11.33
CA LEU A 378 -8.90 6.74 -12.38
C LEU A 378 -10.40 6.94 -12.13
N SER A 379 -11.11 5.92 -11.60
CA SER A 379 -12.52 6.05 -11.22
C SER A 379 -12.72 7.05 -10.09
N ILE A 380 -11.82 7.06 -9.11
CA ILE A 380 -11.79 8.02 -8.01
C ILE A 380 -11.52 9.43 -8.54
N ALA A 381 -10.57 9.57 -9.46
CA ALA A 381 -10.29 10.86 -10.10
C ALA A 381 -11.56 11.43 -10.76
N LYS A 382 -12.31 10.60 -11.46
CA LYS A 382 -13.60 10.98 -12.07
C LYS A 382 -14.64 11.38 -11.01
N ALA A 383 -14.73 10.65 -9.90
CA ALA A 383 -15.66 10.96 -8.82
C ALA A 383 -15.33 12.29 -8.13
N PHE A 384 -14.05 12.62 -7.90
CA PHE A 384 -13.66 13.92 -7.35
C PHE A 384 -14.03 15.09 -8.28
N LYS A 385 -14.03 14.90 -9.59
CA LYS A 385 -14.52 15.93 -10.54
C LYS A 385 -16.03 16.11 -10.48
N ALA A 386 -16.78 15.11 -10.06
CA ALA A 386 -18.22 15.19 -9.84
C ALA A 386 -18.59 15.67 -8.44
N LEU A 387 -17.64 15.73 -7.50
CA LEU A 387 -17.90 16.11 -6.11
C LEU A 387 -18.24 17.61 -5.99
N SER A 388 -19.37 17.90 -5.35
CA SER A 388 -19.82 19.26 -5.06
C SER A 388 -20.35 19.35 -3.60
N PRO A 389 -19.81 20.26 -2.80
CA PRO A 389 -18.71 21.20 -3.09
C PRO A 389 -17.36 20.50 -3.28
N PRO A 390 -16.38 21.14 -3.94
CA PRO A 390 -15.05 20.57 -4.11
C PRO A 390 -14.34 20.37 -2.75
N PRO A 391 -13.39 19.40 -2.66
CA PRO A 391 -12.70 19.11 -1.41
C PRO A 391 -11.87 20.29 -0.92
N ARG A 392 -11.69 20.43 0.40
CA ARG A 392 -10.89 21.52 0.98
C ARG A 392 -9.39 21.32 0.75
N ARG A 393 -8.85 20.10 0.99
CA ARG A 393 -7.49 19.71 0.64
C ARG A 393 -7.37 19.36 -0.83
N SER A 394 -6.19 19.53 -1.38
CA SER A 394 -5.90 19.08 -2.74
C SER A 394 -5.84 17.55 -2.81
N ILE A 395 -6.20 17.02 -3.97
CA ILE A 395 -6.16 15.59 -4.27
C ILE A 395 -5.04 15.34 -5.27
N LEU A 396 -4.10 14.50 -4.94
CA LEU A 396 -3.06 14.02 -5.85
C LEU A 396 -3.39 12.59 -6.29
N ILE A 397 -3.55 12.41 -7.58
CA ILE A 397 -3.61 11.11 -8.23
C ILE A 397 -2.19 10.74 -8.62
N LEU A 398 -1.71 9.56 -8.22
CA LEU A 398 -0.32 9.16 -8.37
C LEU A 398 -0.24 7.69 -8.83
N PHE A 399 0.22 7.48 -10.05
CA PHE A 399 0.55 6.16 -10.56
C PHE A 399 2.06 5.97 -10.48
N VAL A 400 2.51 5.01 -9.68
CA VAL A 400 3.95 4.83 -9.40
C VAL A 400 4.59 3.77 -10.28
N ALA A 401 5.89 3.93 -10.53
CA ALA A 401 6.69 3.06 -11.38
C ALA A 401 7.51 2.07 -10.56
N GLY A 402 7.72 0.85 -11.06
CA GLY A 402 8.68 -0.10 -10.51
C GLY A 402 8.31 -0.62 -9.12
N GLU A 403 7.03 -0.77 -8.83
CA GLU A 403 6.54 -1.44 -7.63
C GLU A 403 7.08 -2.87 -7.56
N GLU A 404 6.95 -3.61 -8.66
CA GLU A 404 7.36 -5.01 -8.85
C GLU A 404 8.87 -5.25 -8.62
N GLN A 405 9.63 -4.18 -8.64
CA GLN A 405 11.07 -4.18 -8.45
C GLN A 405 11.48 -3.76 -7.02
N GLY A 406 10.51 -3.54 -6.15
CA GLY A 406 10.71 -3.17 -4.74
C GLY A 406 10.28 -1.75 -4.40
N LEU A 407 9.07 -1.34 -4.82
CA LEU A 407 8.40 -0.09 -4.46
C LEU A 407 9.19 1.16 -4.91
N LEU A 408 9.85 1.11 -6.10
CA LEU A 408 10.84 2.12 -6.47
C LEU A 408 10.23 3.51 -6.67
N GLY A 409 9.11 3.59 -7.37
CA GLY A 409 8.44 4.87 -7.67
C GLY A 409 7.82 5.52 -6.45
N SER A 410 7.16 4.74 -5.60
CA SER A 410 6.61 5.26 -4.34
C SER A 410 7.70 5.67 -3.37
N LEU A 411 8.80 4.90 -3.28
CA LEU A 411 9.98 5.28 -2.48
C LEU A 411 10.60 6.57 -3.01
N TYR A 412 10.70 6.72 -4.34
CA TYR A 412 11.21 7.93 -4.95
C TYR A 412 10.31 9.12 -4.63
N TYR A 413 8.97 8.98 -4.78
CA TYR A 413 8.04 10.04 -4.42
C TYR A 413 8.09 10.37 -2.93
N ALA A 414 8.11 9.38 -2.04
CA ALA A 414 8.16 9.59 -0.58
C ALA A 414 9.42 10.37 -0.14
N THR A 415 10.54 10.22 -0.87
CA THR A 415 11.80 10.92 -0.60
C THR A 415 11.96 12.22 -1.41
N HIS A 416 11.20 12.41 -2.49
CA HIS A 416 11.17 13.61 -3.35
C HIS A 416 9.73 14.08 -3.60
N PRO A 417 8.95 14.34 -2.54
CA PRO A 417 7.54 14.67 -2.69
C PRO A 417 7.33 16.11 -3.20
N SER A 418 6.17 16.35 -3.82
CA SER A 418 5.76 17.69 -4.27
C SER A 418 5.48 18.66 -3.11
N VAL A 419 5.19 18.14 -1.92
CA VAL A 419 5.04 18.88 -0.66
C VAL A 419 5.73 18.13 0.47
N PRO A 420 6.17 18.78 1.56
CA PRO A 420 6.73 18.07 2.71
C PRO A 420 5.80 16.96 3.22
N ALA A 421 6.34 15.82 3.65
CA ALA A 421 5.56 14.67 4.11
C ALA A 421 4.53 15.02 5.20
N GLY A 422 4.84 15.99 6.09
CA GLY A 422 3.90 16.50 7.09
C GLY A 422 2.66 17.19 6.52
N LYS A 423 2.68 17.58 5.24
CA LYS A 423 1.53 18.13 4.52
C LYS A 423 0.75 17.09 3.71
N ILE A 424 1.18 15.85 3.69
CA ILE A 424 0.42 14.75 3.12
C ILE A 424 -0.47 14.19 4.23
N ALA A 425 -1.77 14.33 4.05
CA ALA A 425 -2.77 13.91 5.04
C ALA A 425 -2.83 12.38 5.12
N ALA A 426 -2.97 11.72 3.99
CA ALA A 426 -3.00 10.27 3.87
C ALA A 426 -2.59 9.85 2.46
N ASP A 427 -2.15 8.59 2.33
CA ASP A 427 -2.07 7.86 1.08
C ASP A 427 -3.14 6.77 1.07
N ILE A 428 -3.94 6.69 0.01
CA ILE A 428 -4.96 5.66 -0.20
C ILE A 428 -4.53 4.84 -1.42
N ASN A 429 -3.98 3.66 -1.14
CA ASN A 429 -3.38 2.79 -2.13
C ASN A 429 -4.35 1.73 -2.63
N PHE A 430 -4.32 1.47 -3.94
CA PHE A 430 -5.05 0.39 -4.59
C PHE A 430 -4.08 -0.51 -5.36
N ASP A 431 -4.02 -1.76 -4.91
CA ASP A 431 -3.17 -2.79 -5.49
C ASP A 431 -3.94 -4.12 -5.46
N GLY A 432 -4.36 -4.57 -6.65
CA GLY A 432 -5.37 -5.61 -6.80
C GLY A 432 -6.81 -5.08 -6.76
N GLY A 433 -7.77 -5.97 -6.57
CA GLY A 433 -9.19 -5.59 -6.48
C GLY A 433 -10.14 -6.79 -6.53
N ASP A 434 -11.42 -6.54 -6.32
CA ASP A 434 -12.45 -7.57 -6.34
C ASP A 434 -12.95 -7.84 -7.75
N ILE A 435 -12.80 -9.06 -8.21
CA ILE A 435 -13.23 -9.53 -9.53
C ILE A 435 -14.32 -10.61 -9.46
N TRP A 436 -14.81 -10.92 -8.26
CA TRP A 436 -15.75 -12.02 -8.01
C TRP A 436 -17.13 -11.58 -7.55
N GLY A 437 -17.36 -10.27 -7.37
CA GLY A 437 -18.65 -9.71 -6.96
C GLY A 437 -18.70 -9.19 -5.53
N LYS A 438 -19.91 -8.95 -5.01
CA LYS A 438 -20.10 -8.24 -3.74
C LYS A 438 -19.74 -9.07 -2.53
N THR A 439 -19.14 -8.40 -1.53
CA THR A 439 -18.82 -8.97 -0.23
C THR A 439 -19.55 -8.27 0.91
N ARG A 440 -19.77 -9.01 2.04
CA ARG A 440 -20.32 -8.45 3.30
C ARG A 440 -19.25 -7.81 4.16
N ASP A 441 -18.00 -7.94 3.76
CA ASP A 441 -16.84 -7.39 4.46
C ASP A 441 -15.90 -6.67 3.48
N ILE A 442 -14.97 -5.92 4.03
CA ILE A 442 -13.81 -5.34 3.34
C ILE A 442 -12.58 -5.59 4.20
N THR A 443 -11.50 -5.99 3.60
CA THR A 443 -10.23 -6.16 4.31
C THR A 443 -9.45 -4.85 4.32
N TYR A 444 -9.08 -4.37 5.51
CA TYR A 444 -8.13 -3.27 5.67
C TYR A 444 -6.79 -3.81 6.15
N VAL A 445 -5.80 -3.80 5.26
CA VAL A 445 -4.42 -4.15 5.56
C VAL A 445 -3.77 -2.99 6.32
N GLY A 446 -3.61 -3.17 7.62
CA GLY A 446 -3.18 -2.10 8.54
C GLY A 446 -4.27 -1.59 9.47
N LYS A 447 -5.40 -2.32 9.59
CA LYS A 447 -6.46 -2.00 10.57
C LYS A 447 -5.88 -1.91 11.99
N GLY A 448 -6.22 -0.83 12.69
CA GLY A 448 -5.72 -0.54 14.04
C GLY A 448 -4.45 0.32 14.08
N LYS A 449 -3.79 0.55 12.94
CA LYS A 449 -2.55 1.31 12.87
C LYS A 449 -2.75 2.83 12.77
N THR A 450 -3.89 3.28 12.24
CA THR A 450 -4.12 4.70 11.95
C THR A 450 -5.49 5.19 12.37
N THR A 451 -5.67 6.50 12.47
CA THR A 451 -6.98 7.13 12.69
C THR A 451 -7.92 7.05 11.48
N LEU A 452 -7.49 6.43 10.37
CA LEU A 452 -8.33 6.19 9.19
C LEU A 452 -9.34 5.05 9.42
N ASP A 453 -9.18 4.25 10.47
CA ASP A 453 -10.13 3.20 10.85
C ASP A 453 -11.56 3.75 11.01
N ALA A 454 -11.71 4.84 11.75
CA ALA A 454 -13.02 5.38 12.10
C ALA A 454 -13.84 5.83 10.88
N PRO A 455 -13.33 6.67 9.96
CA PRO A 455 -14.06 7.05 8.76
C PRO A 455 -14.32 5.86 7.83
N LEU A 456 -13.42 4.88 7.75
CA LEU A 456 -13.63 3.68 6.96
C LEU A 456 -14.76 2.81 7.54
N GLU A 457 -14.76 2.56 8.85
CA GLU A 457 -15.80 1.76 9.52
C GLU A 457 -17.18 2.40 9.39
N GLU A 458 -17.28 3.72 9.52
CA GLU A 458 -18.54 4.45 9.33
C GLU A 458 -19.07 4.29 7.90
N LEU A 459 -18.22 4.45 6.88
CA LEU A 459 -18.64 4.30 5.48
C LEU A 459 -18.98 2.85 5.13
N ALA A 460 -18.20 1.87 5.60
CA ALA A 460 -18.48 0.45 5.41
C ALA A 460 -19.84 0.07 6.01
N LYS A 461 -20.13 0.54 7.23
CA LYS A 461 -21.43 0.35 7.88
C LYS A 461 -22.58 0.93 7.07
N ARG A 462 -22.42 2.07 6.43
CA ARG A 462 -23.41 2.67 5.53
C ARG A 462 -23.67 1.80 4.29
N GLN A 463 -22.65 1.07 3.81
CA GLN A 463 -22.80 0.07 2.75
C GLN A 463 -23.36 -1.28 3.27
N GLY A 464 -23.65 -1.43 4.58
CA GLY A 464 -24.05 -2.69 5.20
C GLY A 464 -22.91 -3.71 5.31
N ARG A 465 -21.65 -3.25 5.28
CA ARG A 465 -20.44 -4.06 5.34
C ARG A 465 -19.68 -3.86 6.65
N ILE A 466 -18.79 -4.79 6.96
CA ILE A 466 -17.88 -4.71 8.11
C ILE A 466 -16.42 -4.63 7.65
N VAL A 467 -15.61 -3.89 8.40
CA VAL A 467 -14.16 -3.81 8.14
C VAL A 467 -13.46 -4.91 8.93
N LYS A 468 -12.79 -5.79 8.23
CA LYS A 468 -11.94 -6.84 8.83
C LYS A 468 -10.46 -6.46 8.73
N PRO A 469 -9.62 -6.92 9.66
CA PRO A 469 -8.17 -6.84 9.51
C PRO A 469 -7.71 -7.73 8.36
N ASP A 470 -6.40 -7.66 8.04
CA ASP A 470 -5.77 -8.55 7.07
C ASP A 470 -6.15 -10.02 7.33
N GLN A 471 -6.69 -10.68 6.31
CA GLN A 471 -7.16 -12.07 6.39
C GLN A 471 -6.02 -13.08 6.12
N PHE A 472 -4.84 -12.57 5.70
CA PHE A 472 -3.62 -13.33 5.45
C PHE A 472 -2.42 -12.64 6.11
N PRO A 473 -2.45 -12.41 7.44
CA PRO A 473 -1.48 -11.57 8.12
C PRO A 473 -0.05 -12.14 8.05
N ASP A 474 0.08 -13.44 7.87
CA ASP A 474 1.33 -14.17 7.67
C ASP A 474 2.06 -13.85 6.35
N ARG A 475 1.38 -13.16 5.42
CA ARG A 475 1.97 -12.77 4.12
C ARG A 475 2.66 -11.40 4.14
N GLY A 476 2.42 -10.59 5.18
CA GLY A 476 3.02 -9.27 5.35
C GLY A 476 2.62 -8.27 4.28
N ALA A 477 1.37 -8.32 3.84
CA ALA A 477 0.84 -7.49 2.76
C ALA A 477 1.05 -5.99 3.01
N PHE A 478 1.00 -5.53 4.27
CA PHE A 478 1.24 -4.13 4.63
C PHE A 478 2.60 -3.58 4.13
N TYR A 479 3.63 -4.43 4.06
CA TYR A 479 4.99 -4.05 3.67
C TYR A 479 5.31 -4.41 2.22
N ARG A 480 4.31 -4.80 1.43
CA ARG A 480 4.49 -5.31 0.07
C ARG A 480 3.97 -4.39 -1.00
N SER A 481 3.27 -3.31 -0.66
CA SER A 481 2.72 -2.37 -1.61
C SER A 481 3.05 -0.92 -1.26
N ASP A 482 2.73 0.01 -2.11
CA ASP A 482 3.27 1.36 -2.20
C ASP A 482 2.97 2.26 -0.99
N GLN A 483 1.84 2.05 -0.27
CA GLN A 483 1.54 2.78 0.98
C GLN A 483 2.64 2.63 2.02
N PHE A 484 3.44 1.55 1.96
CA PHE A 484 4.55 1.36 2.88
C PHE A 484 5.65 2.42 2.71
N SER A 485 5.94 2.84 1.48
CA SER A 485 6.88 3.92 1.22
C SER A 485 6.43 5.24 1.88
N PHE A 486 5.13 5.52 1.86
CA PHE A 486 4.54 6.67 2.56
C PHE A 486 4.57 6.50 4.07
N ALA A 487 4.27 5.31 4.59
CA ALA A 487 4.35 5.01 6.01
C ALA A 487 5.75 5.25 6.59
N ARG A 488 6.81 4.87 5.86
CA ARG A 488 8.22 5.10 6.26
C ARG A 488 8.57 6.57 6.50
N VAL A 489 7.90 7.50 5.83
CA VAL A 489 8.06 8.94 6.05
C VAL A 489 6.98 9.55 6.95
N GLY A 490 6.17 8.69 7.58
CA GLY A 490 5.17 9.04 8.59
C GLY A 490 3.77 9.37 8.04
N VAL A 491 3.52 9.24 6.74
CA VAL A 491 2.19 9.47 6.16
C VAL A 491 1.28 8.27 6.44
N PRO A 492 0.11 8.44 7.07
CA PRO A 492 -0.84 7.35 7.27
C PRO A 492 -1.34 6.76 5.96
N GLY A 493 -1.31 5.43 5.84
CA GLY A 493 -1.75 4.69 4.67
C GLY A 493 -3.09 3.99 4.88
N LEU A 494 -3.95 4.01 3.87
CA LEU A 494 -5.12 3.15 3.76
C LEU A 494 -4.91 2.19 2.60
N TYR A 495 -4.88 0.89 2.89
CA TYR A 495 -4.73 -0.15 1.89
C TYR A 495 -5.86 -1.16 2.01
N LEU A 496 -6.78 -1.12 1.06
CA LEU A 496 -7.97 -1.95 1.03
C LEU A 496 -7.76 -3.15 0.13
N HIS A 497 -8.16 -4.33 0.62
CA HIS A 497 -8.22 -5.56 -0.13
C HIS A 497 -9.65 -6.08 -0.17
N THR A 498 -9.95 -6.88 -1.19
CA THR A 498 -11.20 -7.63 -1.32
C THR A 498 -11.58 -8.31 -0.01
N GLY A 499 -12.86 -8.25 0.34
CA GLY A 499 -13.42 -9.04 1.42
C GLY A 499 -13.40 -10.54 1.09
N THR A 500 -13.62 -11.37 2.10
CA THR A 500 -13.63 -12.84 1.95
C THR A 500 -15.02 -13.47 2.10
N ASP A 501 -15.99 -12.70 2.56
CA ASP A 501 -17.38 -13.13 2.78
C ASP A 501 -18.30 -12.66 1.63
N PHE A 502 -18.30 -13.41 0.54
CA PHE A 502 -19.10 -13.09 -0.65
C PHE A 502 -20.60 -13.31 -0.43
N VAL A 503 -21.43 -12.40 -0.96
CA VAL A 503 -22.89 -12.37 -0.68
C VAL A 503 -23.58 -13.67 -1.09
N ASP A 504 -23.28 -14.20 -2.27
CA ASP A 504 -23.97 -15.35 -2.87
C ASP A 504 -23.10 -16.61 -2.91
N ARG A 505 -22.14 -16.73 -1.95
CA ARG A 505 -21.19 -17.85 -1.88
C ARG A 505 -21.14 -18.45 -0.47
N PRO A 506 -20.77 -19.72 -0.34
CA PRO A 506 -20.57 -20.34 0.96
C PRO A 506 -19.36 -19.75 1.70
N ALA A 507 -19.37 -19.90 3.03
CA ALA A 507 -18.24 -19.50 3.87
C ALA A 507 -16.93 -20.17 3.40
N GLY A 508 -15.84 -19.38 3.34
CA GLY A 508 -14.52 -19.84 2.91
C GLY A 508 -14.25 -19.75 1.41
N TRP A 509 -15.31 -19.65 0.60
CA TRP A 509 -15.16 -19.60 -0.86
C TRP A 509 -14.25 -18.45 -1.33
N GLY A 510 -14.39 -17.26 -0.76
CA GLY A 510 -13.57 -16.10 -1.13
C GLY A 510 -12.08 -16.33 -0.86
N ARG A 511 -11.74 -16.92 0.28
CA ARG A 511 -10.37 -17.32 0.60
C ARG A 511 -9.82 -18.30 -0.45
N GLU A 512 -10.61 -19.29 -0.81
CA GLU A 512 -10.23 -20.28 -1.84
C GLU A 512 -9.96 -19.63 -3.20
N GLN A 513 -10.76 -18.62 -3.60
CA GLN A 513 -10.55 -17.91 -4.87
C GLN A 513 -9.26 -17.08 -4.84
N ILE A 514 -8.99 -16.36 -3.75
CA ILE A 514 -7.76 -15.58 -3.59
C ILE A 514 -6.54 -16.50 -3.66
N GLU A 515 -6.54 -17.60 -2.89
CA GLU A 515 -5.45 -18.58 -2.88
C GLU A 515 -5.27 -19.28 -4.24
N ALA A 516 -6.37 -19.56 -4.95
CA ALA A 516 -6.32 -20.13 -6.30
C ALA A 516 -5.71 -19.15 -7.31
N PHE A 517 -6.10 -17.87 -7.25
CA PHE A 517 -5.53 -16.83 -8.11
C PHE A 517 -4.02 -16.67 -7.86
N GLU A 518 -3.59 -16.57 -6.62
CA GLU A 518 -2.17 -16.47 -6.27
C GLU A 518 -1.35 -17.68 -6.75
N LYS A 519 -1.95 -18.86 -6.72
CA LYS A 519 -1.29 -20.08 -7.16
C LYS A 519 -1.16 -20.18 -8.68
N THR A 520 -2.10 -19.62 -9.44
CA THR A 520 -2.23 -19.90 -10.88
C THR A 520 -2.01 -18.69 -11.77
N SER A 521 -2.27 -17.48 -11.30
CA SER A 521 -2.31 -16.29 -12.13
C SER A 521 -1.39 -15.16 -11.64
N TYR A 522 -1.17 -15.04 -10.33
CA TYR A 522 -0.31 -13.99 -9.78
C TYR A 522 1.11 -14.09 -10.34
N HIS A 523 1.59 -13.02 -10.98
CA HIS A 523 2.87 -12.93 -11.69
C HIS A 523 3.02 -13.99 -12.81
N GLN A 524 1.93 -14.28 -13.50
CA GLN A 524 1.89 -15.18 -14.65
C GLN A 524 1.22 -14.50 -15.86
N PRO A 525 1.50 -14.96 -17.09
CA PRO A 525 0.77 -14.48 -18.28
C PRO A 525 -0.75 -14.65 -18.19
N SER A 526 -1.22 -15.61 -17.39
CA SER A 526 -2.66 -15.88 -17.16
C SER A 526 -3.39 -14.83 -16.31
N ASP A 527 -2.70 -13.80 -15.77
CA ASP A 527 -3.37 -12.63 -15.19
C ASP A 527 -3.89 -11.71 -16.29
N GLN A 528 -4.98 -12.14 -16.91
CA GLN A 528 -5.67 -11.45 -17.99
C GLN A 528 -7.13 -11.20 -17.62
N ILE A 529 -7.70 -10.09 -18.14
CA ILE A 529 -9.11 -9.81 -17.93
C ILE A 529 -9.99 -10.88 -18.60
N ARG A 530 -11.00 -11.36 -17.88
CA ARG A 530 -11.91 -12.40 -18.36
C ARG A 530 -13.34 -11.89 -18.40
N PRO A 531 -14.18 -12.47 -19.31
CA PRO A 531 -15.60 -12.09 -19.41
C PRO A 531 -16.41 -12.36 -18.14
N ASP A 532 -15.99 -13.35 -17.33
CA ASP A 532 -16.65 -13.77 -16.09
C ASP A 532 -16.31 -12.89 -14.87
N TRP A 533 -15.39 -11.94 -14.99
CA TRP A 533 -15.09 -11.01 -13.90
C TRP A 533 -16.30 -10.13 -13.58
N ASN A 534 -16.66 -10.08 -12.31
CA ASN A 534 -17.73 -9.25 -11.77
C ASN A 534 -17.15 -8.13 -10.89
N PHE A 535 -17.27 -6.90 -11.37
CA PHE A 535 -16.72 -5.71 -10.71
C PHE A 535 -17.65 -5.04 -9.70
N ASP A 536 -18.81 -5.61 -9.39
CA ASP A 536 -19.76 -4.98 -8.46
C ASP A 536 -19.17 -4.78 -7.06
N GLY A 537 -18.34 -5.74 -6.59
CA GLY A 537 -17.61 -5.62 -5.33
C GLY A 537 -16.52 -4.54 -5.41
N MET A 538 -15.75 -4.52 -6.51
CA MET A 538 -14.73 -3.50 -6.73
C MET A 538 -15.33 -2.08 -6.74
N VAL A 539 -16.51 -1.89 -7.34
CA VAL A 539 -17.23 -0.60 -7.30
C VAL A 539 -17.52 -0.17 -5.87
N ASP A 540 -18.00 -1.10 -5.03
CA ASP A 540 -18.29 -0.82 -3.63
C ASP A 540 -17.01 -0.50 -2.84
N ASP A 541 -15.88 -1.18 -3.09
CA ASP A 541 -14.58 -0.95 -2.46
C ASP A 541 -14.00 0.41 -2.86
N VAL A 542 -14.07 0.76 -4.15
CA VAL A 542 -13.60 2.06 -4.67
C VAL A 542 -14.39 3.21 -4.08
N ARG A 543 -15.71 3.05 -3.93
CA ARG A 543 -16.57 4.04 -3.26
C ARG A 543 -16.20 4.23 -1.79
N LEU A 544 -15.77 3.19 -1.09
CA LEU A 544 -15.23 3.30 0.28
C LEU A 544 -13.96 4.13 0.30
N GLY A 545 -12.98 3.78 -0.51
CA GLY A 545 -11.71 4.52 -0.58
C GLY A 545 -11.92 5.98 -1.00
N PHE A 546 -12.80 6.25 -1.98
CA PHE A 546 -13.20 7.60 -2.36
C PHE A 546 -13.80 8.36 -1.18
N GLY A 547 -14.76 7.74 -0.48
CA GLY A 547 -15.45 8.37 0.65
C GLY A 547 -14.50 8.72 1.80
N VAL A 548 -13.58 7.80 2.16
CA VAL A 548 -12.55 8.08 3.18
C VAL A 548 -11.72 9.29 2.79
N GLY A 549 -11.26 9.36 1.54
CA GLY A 549 -10.47 10.50 1.08
C GLY A 549 -11.26 11.81 1.08
N VAL A 550 -12.56 11.80 0.76
CA VAL A 550 -13.43 13.00 0.88
C VAL A 550 -13.52 13.45 2.34
N LEU A 551 -13.72 12.52 3.29
CA LEU A 551 -13.76 12.86 4.70
C LEU A 551 -12.42 13.42 5.19
N VAL A 552 -11.31 12.80 4.82
CA VAL A 552 -9.94 13.27 5.14
C VAL A 552 -9.67 14.63 4.50
N ALA A 553 -10.06 14.83 3.23
CA ALA A 553 -9.85 16.10 2.54
C ALA A 553 -10.61 17.27 3.17
N ASN A 554 -11.72 16.98 3.85
CA ASN A 554 -12.57 18.00 4.49
C ASN A 554 -12.38 18.12 6.02
N ALA A 555 -11.61 17.22 6.63
CA ALA A 555 -11.36 17.24 8.06
C ALA A 555 -10.52 18.43 8.50
N ASN A 556 -10.74 18.93 9.73
CA ASN A 556 -9.92 20.01 10.30
C ASN A 556 -8.55 19.51 10.78
N GLN A 557 -8.44 18.23 11.13
CA GLN A 557 -7.21 17.62 11.62
C GLN A 557 -6.64 16.64 10.59
N LEU A 558 -5.32 16.52 10.60
CA LEU A 558 -4.62 15.50 9.82
C LEU A 558 -4.76 14.13 10.50
N PRO A 559 -4.91 13.06 9.73
CA PRO A 559 -4.79 11.70 10.27
C PRO A 559 -3.42 11.46 10.90
N GLY A 560 -3.40 10.55 11.87
CA GLY A 560 -2.20 10.12 12.57
C GLY A 560 -2.10 8.61 12.70
N TRP A 561 -0.96 8.15 13.20
CA TRP A 561 -0.75 6.77 13.61
C TRP A 561 -1.28 6.56 15.03
N THR A 562 -1.70 5.36 15.33
CA THR A 562 -2.07 4.95 16.69
C THR A 562 -0.85 5.09 17.61
N PRO A 563 -1.02 5.57 18.85
CA PRO A 563 0.09 5.71 19.80
C PRO A 563 0.86 4.39 19.97
N GLY A 564 2.18 4.44 19.81
CA GLY A 564 3.07 3.28 19.89
C GLY A 564 3.25 2.52 18.56
N ASP A 565 2.60 2.96 17.48
CA ASP A 565 2.85 2.37 16.15
C ASP A 565 4.27 2.69 15.65
N GLU A 566 4.87 1.77 14.92
CA GLU A 566 6.25 1.87 14.40
C GLU A 566 6.51 3.12 13.55
N PHE A 567 5.48 3.71 12.92
CA PHE A 567 5.57 4.91 12.08
C PHE A 567 5.18 6.21 12.79
N GLU A 568 4.72 6.14 14.04
CA GLU A 568 4.31 7.33 14.83
C GLU A 568 5.44 8.35 14.95
N ALA A 569 6.66 7.87 15.25
CA ALA A 569 7.82 8.74 15.40
C ALA A 569 8.17 9.48 14.09
N ALA A 570 8.06 8.81 12.94
CA ALA A 570 8.26 9.44 11.63
C ALA A 570 7.18 10.51 11.35
N ARG A 571 5.92 10.27 11.77
CA ARG A 571 4.84 11.26 11.64
C ARG A 571 5.11 12.50 12.47
N LYS A 572 5.42 12.35 13.75
CA LYS A 572 5.77 13.46 14.63
C LYS A 572 6.90 14.30 14.05
N LYS A 573 7.97 13.64 13.62
CA LYS A 573 9.09 14.31 12.94
C LYS A 573 8.65 15.08 11.69
N SER A 574 7.81 14.48 10.85
CA SER A 574 7.32 15.14 9.61
C SER A 574 6.45 16.36 9.89
N LEU A 575 5.77 16.38 11.04
CA LEU A 575 4.95 17.48 11.52
C LEU A 575 5.75 18.55 12.30
N GLY A 576 7.05 18.34 12.52
CA GLY A 576 7.91 19.24 13.31
C GLY A 576 7.67 19.14 14.82
N GLN A 577 7.21 18.01 15.32
CA GLN A 577 6.88 17.72 16.73
C GLN A 577 7.97 16.88 17.40
#